data_e07161057e14f1937a65becf21f9fde7
#
_entry.id   e07161057e14f1937a65becf21f9fde7
#
_cell.length_a   1.000
_cell.length_b   1.000
_cell.length_c   1.000
_cell.angle_alpha   90.00
_cell.angle_beta   90.00
_cell.angle_gamma   90.00
#
_symmetry.space_group_name_H-M   'P 1'
#
loop_
_entity.id
_entity.type
_entity.pdbx_description
1 polymer ?
#
loop_
_entity_poly.entity_id
_entity_poly.type
_entity_poly.pdbx_seq_one_letter_code
_entity_poly.pdbx_strand_id
1 'polypeptide(L)'
;MASGIAWTLHTAGMTRILLLEVAAPLAVRRRVSFCEAVHDGRQTVEGVTALAVADTAGVRSAWADGRLAVRVDPEWRSLPSLGADVVVDAILAKRNLGTRISDARLVIGLGPGFTAGEDVHRVIETQRGHHLGRVIEAGLAAANSGVPGSIGGETVRRILRAPANGVVANQVSIGHQVSAGQTVMTVADRPVTAGIDGVMRGLIRDGSRVPRGLKIGDIDPRGDVGYCDTISEKARAIGGAVLLTIMSSVCQ
;
A
#
# COMPACT_ATOMS: atom_id res chain seq x y z
N MET A 1 0.59 0.57 -1.94
CA MET A 1 1.66 -0.04 -2.76
C MET A 1 1.36 -1.52 -2.99
N ALA A 2 1.22 -2.34 -1.96
CA ALA A 2 0.87 -3.76 -2.09
C ALA A 2 -0.29 -4.02 -3.07
N SER A 3 -1.36 -3.25 -2.99
CA SER A 3 -2.52 -3.39 -3.90
C SER A 3 -2.18 -3.17 -5.38
N GLY A 4 -1.32 -2.18 -5.69
CA GLY A 4 -0.88 -1.96 -7.07
C GLY A 4 -0.01 -3.10 -7.60
N ILE A 5 0.83 -3.68 -6.74
CA ILE A 5 1.64 -4.86 -7.08
C ILE A 5 0.72 -6.05 -7.32
N ALA A 6 -0.16 -6.36 -6.36
CA ALA A 6 -1.09 -7.49 -6.47
C ALA A 6 -1.98 -7.38 -7.71
N TRP A 7 -2.47 -6.18 -8.02
CA TRP A 7 -3.22 -5.89 -9.23
C TRP A 7 -2.39 -6.16 -10.51
N THR A 8 -1.15 -5.68 -10.55
CA THR A 8 -0.25 -5.88 -11.71
C THR A 8 0.04 -7.37 -11.92
N LEU A 9 0.38 -8.10 -10.85
CA LEU A 9 0.68 -9.53 -10.92
C LEU A 9 -0.55 -10.34 -11.35
N HIS A 10 -1.72 -10.04 -10.78
CA HIS A 10 -2.97 -10.72 -11.14
C HIS A 10 -3.34 -10.47 -12.62
N THR A 11 -3.24 -9.23 -13.07
CA THR A 11 -3.51 -8.86 -14.48
C THR A 11 -2.51 -9.51 -15.44
N ALA A 12 -1.28 -9.78 -14.99
CA ALA A 12 -0.28 -10.55 -15.75
C ALA A 12 -0.49 -12.07 -15.71
N GLY A 13 -1.57 -12.56 -15.09
CA GLY A 13 -1.93 -13.98 -15.07
C GLY A 13 -1.44 -14.76 -13.84
N MET A 14 -0.81 -14.09 -12.86
CA MET A 14 -0.44 -14.73 -11.59
C MET A 14 -1.65 -14.72 -10.65
N THR A 15 -2.40 -15.82 -10.61
CA THR A 15 -3.70 -15.88 -9.94
C THR A 15 -3.63 -16.27 -8.45
N ARG A 16 -2.54 -16.90 -7.98
CA ARG A 16 -2.40 -17.36 -6.60
C ARG A 16 -1.68 -16.30 -5.74
N ILE A 17 -2.39 -15.21 -5.44
CA ILE A 17 -1.86 -14.10 -4.65
C ILE A 17 -2.60 -14.01 -3.32
N LEU A 18 -1.83 -13.99 -2.22
CA LEU A 18 -2.31 -13.74 -0.87
C LEU A 18 -1.67 -12.45 -0.34
N LEU A 19 -2.50 -11.57 0.21
CA LEU A 19 -2.06 -10.40 0.96
C LEU A 19 -2.23 -10.69 2.45
N LEU A 20 -1.17 -10.53 3.22
CA LEU A 20 -1.19 -10.63 4.68
C LEU A 20 -1.32 -9.24 5.28
N GLU A 21 -2.21 -9.09 6.26
CA GLU A 21 -2.56 -7.80 6.84
C GLU A 21 -2.70 -7.87 8.36
N VAL A 22 -2.70 -6.71 8.98
CA VAL A 22 -3.07 -6.54 10.39
C VAL A 22 -4.59 -6.56 10.55
N ALA A 23 -5.09 -6.77 11.78
CA ALA A 23 -6.53 -6.83 12.05
C ALA A 23 -7.28 -5.49 11.83
N ALA A 24 -6.57 -4.37 11.89
CA ALA A 24 -7.12 -3.04 11.66
C ALA A 24 -6.19 -2.23 10.71
N PRO A 25 -6.20 -2.54 9.41
CA PRO A 25 -5.36 -1.84 8.43
C PRO A 25 -5.74 -0.37 8.28
N LEU A 26 -4.73 0.49 8.16
CA LEU A 26 -4.86 1.94 8.07
C LEU A 26 -4.49 2.44 6.67
N ALA A 27 -5.37 2.29 5.70
CA ALA A 27 -5.16 2.79 4.35
C ALA A 27 -5.71 4.21 4.18
N VAL A 28 -4.89 5.13 3.66
CA VAL A 28 -5.34 6.48 3.26
C VAL A 28 -6.04 6.43 1.90
N ARG A 29 -5.47 5.70 0.93
CA ARG A 29 -6.05 5.52 -0.41
C ARG A 29 -7.01 4.32 -0.44
N ARG A 30 -8.05 4.33 0.43
CA ARG A 30 -8.95 3.20 0.68
C ARG A 30 -9.59 2.61 -0.58
N ARG A 31 -10.08 3.46 -1.49
CA ARG A 31 -10.76 3.01 -2.72
C ARG A 31 -9.88 2.16 -3.64
N VAL A 32 -8.55 2.24 -3.50
CA VAL A 32 -7.56 1.46 -4.26
C VAL A 32 -6.66 0.61 -3.37
N SER A 33 -7.17 0.16 -2.23
CA SER A 33 -6.42 -0.63 -1.26
C SER A 33 -7.14 -1.93 -0.91
N PHE A 34 -6.59 -3.07 -1.30
CA PHE A 34 -7.19 -4.38 -1.04
C PHE A 34 -7.30 -4.72 0.45
N CYS A 35 -6.51 -4.08 1.32
CA CYS A 35 -6.64 -4.28 2.77
C CYS A 35 -8.02 -3.85 3.31
N GLU A 36 -8.78 -3.03 2.59
CA GLU A 36 -10.16 -2.70 2.97
C GLU A 36 -11.08 -3.95 3.00
N ALA A 37 -10.70 -5.02 2.31
CA ALA A 37 -11.41 -6.30 2.42
C ALA A 37 -11.43 -6.84 3.86
N VAL A 38 -10.43 -6.54 4.70
CA VAL A 38 -10.42 -6.92 6.13
C VAL A 38 -11.64 -6.31 6.86
N HIS A 39 -12.04 -5.11 6.49
CA HIS A 39 -13.19 -4.42 7.10
C HIS A 39 -14.53 -4.79 6.45
N ASP A 40 -14.55 -4.91 5.13
CA ASP A 40 -15.77 -4.98 4.32
C ASP A 40 -16.04 -6.37 3.71
N GLY A 41 -15.20 -7.37 4.06
CA GLY A 41 -15.27 -8.75 3.53
C GLY A 41 -14.69 -8.87 2.12
N ARG A 42 -14.77 -7.82 1.31
CA ARG A 42 -14.22 -7.78 -0.05
C ARG A 42 -13.83 -6.36 -0.46
N GLN A 43 -12.92 -6.25 -1.42
CA GLN A 43 -12.57 -4.99 -2.06
C GLN A 43 -12.26 -5.21 -3.53
N THR A 44 -12.78 -4.32 -4.38
CA THR A 44 -12.50 -4.34 -5.83
C THR A 44 -11.72 -3.09 -6.22
N VAL A 45 -10.62 -3.28 -6.95
CA VAL A 45 -9.77 -2.21 -7.46
C VAL A 45 -9.55 -2.44 -8.96
N GLU A 46 -10.00 -1.52 -9.78
CA GLU A 46 -9.87 -1.59 -11.26
C GLU A 46 -10.19 -3.00 -11.81
N GLY A 47 -11.34 -3.55 -11.44
CA GLY A 47 -11.84 -4.85 -11.91
C GLY A 47 -11.29 -6.08 -11.20
N VAL A 48 -10.22 -5.97 -10.44
CA VAL A 48 -9.67 -7.08 -9.64
C VAL A 48 -10.29 -7.08 -8.24
N THR A 49 -10.80 -8.24 -7.80
CA THR A 49 -11.46 -8.39 -6.50
C THR A 49 -10.59 -9.19 -5.54
N ALA A 50 -10.47 -8.70 -4.32
CA ALA A 50 -9.87 -9.40 -3.18
C ALA A 50 -10.94 -9.76 -2.15
N LEU A 51 -10.85 -10.96 -1.57
CA LEU A 51 -11.74 -11.45 -0.52
C LEU A 51 -10.99 -11.59 0.80
N ALA A 52 -11.60 -11.17 1.89
CA ALA A 52 -11.12 -11.50 3.22
C ALA A 52 -11.37 -12.98 3.50
N VAL A 53 -10.36 -13.68 3.99
CA VAL A 53 -10.41 -15.14 4.25
C VAL A 53 -9.83 -15.44 5.63
N ALA A 54 -10.40 -16.44 6.30
CA ALA A 54 -9.99 -16.80 7.66
C ALA A 54 -8.83 -17.80 7.69
N ASP A 55 -8.76 -18.70 6.72
CA ASP A 55 -7.86 -19.86 6.75
C ASP A 55 -7.34 -20.23 5.35
N THR A 56 -6.53 -21.28 5.29
CA THR A 56 -5.93 -21.77 4.05
C THR A 56 -6.98 -22.35 3.07
N ALA A 57 -8.10 -22.88 3.57
CA ALA A 57 -9.17 -23.36 2.70
C ALA A 57 -9.84 -22.18 1.97
N GLY A 58 -10.11 -21.10 2.71
CA GLY A 58 -10.61 -19.83 2.14
C GLY A 58 -9.65 -19.22 1.12
N VAL A 59 -8.33 -19.27 1.38
CA VAL A 59 -7.32 -18.81 0.42
C VAL A 59 -7.43 -19.59 -0.90
N ARG A 60 -7.49 -20.92 -0.82
CA ARG A 60 -7.59 -21.79 -2.01
C ARG A 60 -8.90 -21.57 -2.77
N SER A 61 -10.01 -21.38 -2.06
CA SER A 61 -11.31 -21.07 -2.67
C SER A 61 -11.27 -19.73 -3.41
N ALA A 62 -10.72 -18.67 -2.81
CA ALA A 62 -10.58 -17.39 -3.47
C ALA A 62 -9.75 -17.49 -4.77
N TRP A 63 -8.65 -18.25 -4.74
CA TRP A 63 -7.83 -18.47 -5.93
C TRP A 63 -8.55 -19.28 -7.01
N ALA A 64 -9.33 -20.29 -6.63
CA ALA A 64 -10.14 -21.09 -7.58
C ALA A 64 -11.18 -20.22 -8.31
N ASP A 65 -11.70 -19.18 -7.63
CA ASP A 65 -12.63 -18.21 -8.18
C ASP A 65 -11.92 -17.07 -8.97
N GLY A 66 -10.60 -17.15 -9.18
CA GLY A 66 -9.82 -16.13 -9.86
C GLY A 66 -9.71 -14.81 -9.07
N ARG A 67 -9.80 -14.86 -7.72
CA ARG A 67 -9.78 -13.69 -6.84
C ARG A 67 -8.52 -13.68 -5.99
N LEU A 68 -8.13 -12.49 -5.54
CA LEU A 68 -7.09 -12.33 -4.54
C LEU A 68 -7.63 -12.74 -3.16
N ALA A 69 -6.76 -13.29 -2.30
CA ALA A 69 -7.06 -13.50 -0.90
C ALA A 69 -6.41 -12.43 -0.03
N VAL A 70 -7.12 -11.96 1.00
CA VAL A 70 -6.58 -11.10 2.07
C VAL A 70 -6.82 -11.80 3.39
N ARG A 71 -5.77 -11.98 4.19
CA ARG A 71 -5.85 -12.67 5.48
C ARG A 71 -5.22 -11.82 6.59
N VAL A 72 -5.88 -11.79 7.73
CA VAL A 72 -5.29 -11.21 8.94
C VAL A 72 -4.25 -12.19 9.49
N ASP A 73 -2.99 -11.84 9.32
CA ASP A 73 -1.83 -12.61 9.80
C ASP A 73 -0.61 -11.68 9.95
N PRO A 74 -0.59 -10.83 11.00
CA PRO A 74 0.43 -9.79 11.16
C PRO A 74 1.84 -10.32 11.43
N GLU A 75 1.97 -11.59 11.77
CA GLU A 75 3.23 -12.24 12.09
C GLU A 75 3.65 -13.29 11.04
N TRP A 76 2.94 -13.34 9.91
CA TRP A 76 3.24 -14.23 8.75
C TRP A 76 3.27 -15.74 9.11
N ARG A 77 2.56 -16.12 10.15
CA ARG A 77 2.55 -17.52 10.64
C ARG A 77 2.05 -18.52 9.63
N SER A 78 1.22 -18.06 8.67
CA SER A 78 0.72 -18.91 7.58
C SER A 78 1.73 -19.14 6.46
N LEU A 79 2.77 -18.33 6.36
CA LEU A 79 3.72 -18.38 5.23
C LEU A 79 4.37 -19.76 5.01
N PRO A 80 4.90 -20.46 6.04
CA PRO A 80 5.50 -21.78 5.85
C PRO A 80 4.52 -22.84 5.33
N SER A 81 3.25 -22.78 5.75
CA SER A 81 2.22 -23.76 5.36
C SER A 81 1.67 -23.53 3.96
N LEU A 82 1.89 -22.36 3.38
CA LEU A 82 1.41 -22.00 2.05
C LEU A 82 2.42 -22.30 0.96
N GLY A 83 3.71 -22.47 1.31
CA GLY A 83 4.76 -22.78 0.36
C GLY A 83 4.89 -21.70 -0.73
N ALA A 84 4.99 -20.44 -0.33
CA ALA A 84 5.07 -19.34 -1.28
C ALA A 84 6.38 -19.40 -2.09
N ASP A 85 6.30 -19.37 -3.41
CA ASP A 85 7.47 -19.25 -4.29
C ASP A 85 8.09 -17.85 -4.20
N VAL A 86 7.26 -16.82 -4.00
CA VAL A 86 7.67 -15.42 -3.94
C VAL A 86 7.06 -14.74 -2.73
N VAL A 87 7.87 -14.02 -1.98
CA VAL A 87 7.46 -13.10 -0.91
C VAL A 87 7.82 -11.67 -1.31
N VAL A 88 6.86 -10.76 -1.20
CA VAL A 88 7.07 -9.32 -1.42
C VAL A 88 6.76 -8.57 -0.14
N ASP A 89 7.77 -8.05 0.53
CA ASP A 89 7.55 -7.13 1.66
C ASP A 89 7.19 -5.73 1.15
N ALA A 90 5.90 -5.43 1.24
CA ALA A 90 5.31 -4.17 0.83
C ALA A 90 4.78 -3.33 2.03
N ILE A 91 5.24 -3.62 3.25
CA ILE A 91 4.84 -2.93 4.48
C ILE A 91 5.29 -1.46 4.47
N LEU A 92 6.45 -1.18 3.86
CA LEU A 92 7.04 0.17 3.77
C LEU A 92 7.39 0.79 5.14
N ALA A 93 7.78 -0.02 6.10
CA ALA A 93 8.12 0.40 7.46
C ALA A 93 9.42 1.23 7.55
N LYS A 94 10.20 1.34 6.48
CA LYS A 94 11.52 2.00 6.41
C LYS A 94 12.60 1.30 7.25
N ARG A 95 12.32 0.12 7.71
CA ARG A 95 13.21 -0.82 8.38
C ARG A 95 12.70 -2.22 8.14
N ASN A 96 13.56 -3.21 8.14
CA ASN A 96 13.17 -4.61 8.12
C ASN A 96 12.48 -4.96 9.47
N LEU A 97 11.29 -5.58 9.40
CA LEU A 97 10.51 -6.02 10.56
C LEU A 97 10.65 -7.52 10.84
N GLY A 98 11.52 -8.21 10.11
CA GLY A 98 11.77 -9.65 10.30
C GLY A 98 11.71 -10.48 9.02
N THR A 99 11.53 -9.85 7.85
CA THR A 99 11.60 -10.51 6.54
C THR A 99 13.02 -11.02 6.30
N ARG A 100 13.15 -12.26 5.84
CA ARG A 100 14.41 -12.95 5.62
C ARG A 100 14.52 -13.45 4.19
N ILE A 101 15.72 -13.47 3.68
CA ILE A 101 16.00 -14.01 2.33
C ILE A 101 15.56 -15.49 2.19
N SER A 102 15.47 -16.23 3.31
CA SER A 102 15.03 -17.62 3.36
C SER A 102 13.51 -17.82 3.41
N ASP A 103 12.71 -16.76 3.43
CA ASP A 103 11.24 -16.88 3.57
C ASP A 103 10.56 -17.43 2.31
N ALA A 104 11.23 -17.34 1.15
CA ALA A 104 10.77 -17.93 -0.10
C ALA A 104 11.95 -18.13 -1.08
N ARG A 105 11.70 -18.83 -2.20
CA ARG A 105 12.67 -18.93 -3.30
C ARG A 105 13.09 -17.58 -3.86
N LEU A 106 12.17 -16.60 -3.88
CA LEU A 106 12.43 -15.21 -4.22
C LEU A 106 11.78 -14.30 -3.17
N VAL A 107 12.60 -13.47 -2.51
CA VAL A 107 12.14 -12.46 -1.55
C VAL A 107 12.50 -11.08 -2.09
N ILE A 108 11.50 -10.19 -2.17
CA ILE A 108 11.63 -8.84 -2.71
C ILE A 108 11.23 -7.84 -1.63
N GLY A 109 12.13 -6.92 -1.28
CA GLY A 109 11.85 -5.80 -0.36
C GLY A 109 11.55 -4.51 -1.11
N LEU A 110 10.63 -3.69 -0.59
CA LEU A 110 10.28 -2.41 -1.20
C LEU A 110 10.88 -1.21 -0.45
N GLY A 111 11.75 -0.49 -1.12
CA GLY A 111 12.36 0.75 -0.63
C GLY A 111 13.39 0.54 0.48
N PRO A 112 13.67 1.60 1.26
CA PRO A 112 14.69 1.54 2.30
C PRO A 112 14.31 0.63 3.46
N GLY A 113 15.32 0.03 4.08
CA GLY A 113 15.18 -0.88 5.21
C GLY A 113 15.61 -2.30 4.90
N PHE A 114 15.93 -2.60 3.65
CA PHE A 114 16.42 -3.89 3.19
C PHE A 114 17.75 -3.74 2.47
N THR A 115 18.63 -4.73 2.66
CA THR A 115 19.86 -4.92 1.89
C THR A 115 19.67 -6.07 0.91
N ALA A 116 19.75 -5.80 -0.40
CA ALA A 116 19.69 -6.83 -1.42
C ALA A 116 20.92 -7.73 -1.34
N GLY A 117 20.70 -9.05 -1.38
CA GLY A 117 21.73 -10.07 -1.19
C GLY A 117 21.95 -10.50 0.26
N GLU A 118 21.36 -9.80 1.23
CA GLU A 118 21.45 -10.11 2.67
C GLU A 118 20.08 -10.39 3.28
N ASP A 119 19.24 -9.36 3.38
CA ASP A 119 17.87 -9.49 3.95
C ASP A 119 16.89 -10.10 2.96
N VAL A 120 17.03 -9.71 1.69
CA VAL A 120 16.15 -10.09 0.57
C VAL A 120 16.98 -10.32 -0.69
N HIS A 121 16.43 -11.05 -1.66
CA HIS A 121 17.11 -11.30 -2.92
C HIS A 121 17.22 -10.04 -3.78
N ARG A 122 16.19 -9.20 -3.79
CA ARG A 122 16.13 -7.97 -4.58
C ARG A 122 15.42 -6.87 -3.79
N VAL A 123 15.83 -5.63 -4.01
CA VAL A 123 15.15 -4.44 -3.49
C VAL A 123 14.61 -3.62 -4.65
N ILE A 124 13.37 -3.14 -4.55
CA ILE A 124 12.79 -2.22 -5.54
C ILE A 124 12.84 -0.80 -4.98
N GLU A 125 13.45 0.13 -5.75
CA GLU A 125 13.48 1.55 -5.39
C GLU A 125 12.07 2.15 -5.37
N THR A 126 11.72 2.80 -4.28
CA THR A 126 10.39 3.40 -4.09
C THR A 126 10.40 4.93 -4.05
N GLN A 127 11.57 5.57 -4.07
CA GLN A 127 11.64 7.03 -4.11
C GLN A 127 11.19 7.54 -5.48
N ARG A 128 10.33 8.58 -5.50
CA ARG A 128 9.95 9.25 -6.74
C ARG A 128 11.16 9.91 -7.39
N GLY A 129 11.24 9.85 -8.70
CA GLY A 129 12.32 10.39 -9.52
C GLY A 129 12.84 9.38 -10.53
N HIS A 130 14.02 9.65 -11.07
CA HIS A 130 14.62 8.89 -12.16
C HIS A 130 14.75 7.38 -11.87
N HIS A 131 15.00 7.01 -10.62
CA HIS A 131 15.24 5.63 -10.21
C HIS A 131 14.01 4.87 -9.70
N LEU A 132 12.81 5.49 -9.73
CA LEU A 132 11.59 4.83 -9.28
C LEU A 132 11.38 3.50 -10.02
N GLY A 133 11.21 2.42 -9.25
CA GLY A 133 11.02 1.07 -9.80
C GLY A 133 12.33 0.38 -10.23
N ARG A 134 13.50 0.98 -10.01
CA ARG A 134 14.76 0.31 -10.26
C ARG A 134 14.91 -0.95 -9.41
N VAL A 135 15.27 -2.06 -10.02
CA VAL A 135 15.63 -3.31 -9.34
C VAL A 135 17.09 -3.21 -8.88
N ILE A 136 17.31 -3.44 -7.59
CA ILE A 136 18.62 -3.40 -6.93
C ILE A 136 18.99 -4.84 -6.58
N GLU A 137 20.10 -5.30 -7.12
CA GLU A 137 20.58 -6.68 -6.94
C GLU A 137 21.56 -6.81 -5.78
N ALA A 138 22.23 -5.72 -5.40
CA ALA A 138 23.13 -5.65 -4.26
C ALA A 138 23.08 -4.27 -3.61
N GLY A 139 23.06 -4.21 -2.27
CA GLY A 139 23.00 -2.98 -1.49
C GLY A 139 21.61 -2.47 -1.21
N LEU A 140 21.47 -1.16 -1.06
CA LEU A 140 20.31 -0.49 -0.45
C LEU A 140 19.56 0.39 -1.44
N ALA A 141 18.26 0.56 -1.25
CA ALA A 141 17.49 1.65 -1.85
C ALA A 141 17.85 3.00 -1.21
N ALA A 142 17.48 4.09 -1.89
CA ALA A 142 17.69 5.44 -1.40
C ALA A 142 17.06 5.65 -0.01
N ALA A 143 17.79 6.34 0.86
CA ALA A 143 17.30 6.63 2.21
C ALA A 143 15.99 7.43 2.18
N ASN A 144 15.13 7.21 3.18
CA ASN A 144 13.88 7.94 3.28
C ASN A 144 14.13 9.43 3.53
N SER A 145 13.74 10.29 2.60
CA SER A 145 13.88 11.75 2.73
C SER A 145 12.91 12.37 3.73
N GLY A 146 11.86 11.64 4.15
CA GLY A 146 10.76 12.20 4.95
C GLY A 146 9.84 13.17 4.18
N VAL A 147 10.24 13.61 2.99
CA VAL A 147 9.48 14.56 2.17
C VAL A 147 8.59 13.80 1.19
N PRO A 148 7.28 14.06 1.18
CA PRO A 148 6.38 13.47 0.18
C PRO A 148 6.75 13.92 -1.23
N GLY A 149 6.68 13.00 -2.20
CA GLY A 149 6.91 13.37 -3.59
C GLY A 149 5.90 14.41 -4.09
N SER A 150 6.35 15.30 -4.98
CA SER A 150 5.50 16.35 -5.56
C SER A 150 4.38 15.77 -6.42
N ILE A 151 3.19 16.36 -6.31
CA ILE A 151 2.03 16.13 -7.17
C ILE A 151 1.44 17.51 -7.50
N GLY A 152 1.40 17.89 -8.76
CA GLY A 152 0.92 19.21 -9.18
C GLY A 152 1.66 20.37 -8.52
N GLY A 153 2.96 20.23 -8.26
CA GLY A 153 3.77 21.23 -7.56
C GLY A 153 3.70 21.16 -6.02
N GLU A 154 2.75 20.44 -5.45
CA GLU A 154 2.53 20.36 -4.00
C GLU A 154 3.20 19.13 -3.38
N THR A 155 3.77 19.30 -2.20
CA THR A 155 4.47 18.25 -1.45
C THR A 155 3.84 18.02 -0.08
N VAL A 156 4.23 18.81 0.92
CA VAL A 156 3.84 18.64 2.32
C VAL A 156 2.39 19.08 2.56
N ARG A 157 1.98 20.23 1.99
CA ARG A 157 0.67 20.85 2.26
C ARG A 157 -0.52 19.98 1.84
N ARG A 158 -0.33 19.08 0.85
CA ARG A 158 -1.37 18.12 0.41
C ARG A 158 -1.58 16.95 1.37
N ILE A 159 -0.70 16.77 2.37
CA ILE A 159 -0.73 15.65 3.30
C ILE A 159 -1.37 16.08 4.60
N LEU A 160 -2.43 15.40 5.01
CA LEU A 160 -3.05 15.58 6.32
C LEU A 160 -2.43 14.61 7.32
N ARG A 161 -2.07 15.12 8.50
CA ARG A 161 -1.51 14.32 9.59
C ARG A 161 -2.32 14.48 10.86
N ALA A 162 -2.40 13.42 11.66
CA ALA A 162 -3.08 13.44 12.95
C ALA A 162 -2.40 14.44 13.91
N PRO A 163 -3.12 15.44 14.44
CA PRO A 163 -2.56 16.41 15.37
C PRO A 163 -2.36 15.87 16.79
N ALA A 164 -3.01 14.75 17.11
CA ALA A 164 -2.98 14.08 18.41
C ALA A 164 -3.16 12.57 18.24
N ASN A 165 -2.90 11.79 19.30
CA ASN A 165 -3.40 10.44 19.42
C ASN A 165 -4.91 10.48 19.60
N GLY A 166 -5.69 9.67 18.91
CA GLY A 166 -7.14 9.67 19.09
C GLY A 166 -7.88 8.92 18.00
N VAL A 167 -9.20 9.10 18.02
CA VAL A 167 -10.13 8.53 17.03
C VAL A 167 -10.42 9.60 15.97
N VAL A 168 -10.43 9.17 14.71
CA VAL A 168 -10.75 10.02 13.56
C VAL A 168 -12.28 10.15 13.43
N ALA A 169 -12.77 11.38 13.22
CA ALA A 169 -14.13 11.66 12.80
C ALA A 169 -14.10 12.48 11.50
N ASN A 170 -14.47 11.83 10.40
CA ASN A 170 -14.44 12.44 9.07
C ASN A 170 -15.64 13.36 8.84
N GLN A 171 -15.41 14.56 8.28
CA GLN A 171 -16.45 15.52 7.90
C GLN A 171 -16.68 15.58 6.40
N VAL A 172 -15.79 14.97 5.62
CA VAL A 172 -15.88 14.86 4.16
C VAL A 172 -15.62 13.42 3.74
N SER A 173 -15.87 13.10 2.47
CA SER A 173 -15.61 11.80 1.88
C SER A 173 -14.51 11.88 0.81
N ILE A 174 -13.92 10.74 0.46
CA ILE A 174 -13.03 10.64 -0.71
C ILE A 174 -13.81 11.06 -1.96
N GLY A 175 -13.22 11.91 -2.80
CA GLY A 175 -13.82 12.48 -3.99
C GLY A 175 -14.42 13.88 -3.80
N HIS A 176 -14.61 14.34 -2.54
CA HIS A 176 -15.10 15.72 -2.31
C HIS A 176 -14.03 16.75 -2.68
N GLN A 177 -14.46 17.83 -3.31
CA GLN A 177 -13.68 19.06 -3.46
C GLN A 177 -13.56 19.74 -2.09
N VAL A 178 -12.37 20.22 -1.75
CA VAL A 178 -12.08 20.93 -0.51
C VAL A 178 -11.29 22.20 -0.80
N SER A 179 -11.49 23.21 0.04
CA SER A 179 -10.76 24.47 -0.02
C SER A 179 -9.72 24.56 1.09
N ALA A 180 -8.62 25.25 0.84
CA ALA A 180 -7.61 25.52 1.87
C ALA A 180 -8.25 26.16 3.10
N GLY A 181 -7.88 25.68 4.30
CA GLY A 181 -8.47 26.11 5.57
C GLY A 181 -9.76 25.38 5.96
N GLN A 182 -10.43 24.66 5.05
CA GLN A 182 -11.62 23.88 5.38
C GLN A 182 -11.28 22.75 6.35
N THR A 183 -12.05 22.61 7.42
CA THR A 183 -11.96 21.44 8.31
C THR A 183 -12.53 20.22 7.58
N VAL A 184 -11.74 19.15 7.49
CA VAL A 184 -12.08 17.94 6.73
C VAL A 184 -12.28 16.72 7.65
N MET A 185 -11.77 16.76 8.86
CA MET A 185 -11.97 15.77 9.91
C MET A 185 -11.54 16.33 11.25
N THR A 186 -11.83 15.59 12.33
CA THR A 186 -11.22 15.82 13.65
C THR A 186 -10.49 14.56 14.13
N VAL A 187 -9.52 14.74 15.03
CA VAL A 187 -8.86 13.66 15.77
C VAL A 187 -8.80 14.05 17.24
N ALA A 188 -9.48 13.30 18.12
CA ALA A 188 -9.66 13.70 19.52
C ALA A 188 -10.15 15.16 19.63
N ASP A 189 -11.22 15.49 18.90
CA ASP A 189 -11.86 16.82 18.81
C ASP A 189 -10.98 17.94 18.24
N ARG A 190 -9.74 17.66 17.85
CA ARG A 190 -8.85 18.63 17.24
C ARG A 190 -9.07 18.67 15.72
N PRO A 191 -9.36 19.85 15.14
CA PRO A 191 -9.59 19.96 13.71
C PRO A 191 -8.35 19.66 12.89
N VAL A 192 -8.57 19.02 11.75
CA VAL A 192 -7.58 18.84 10.69
C VAL A 192 -8.09 19.56 9.46
N THR A 193 -7.36 20.57 9.02
CA THR A 193 -7.75 21.43 7.91
C THR A 193 -7.01 21.07 6.63
N ALA A 194 -7.67 21.27 5.50
CA ALA A 194 -7.04 21.18 4.18
C ALA A 194 -5.95 22.24 4.03
N GLY A 195 -4.74 21.84 3.67
CA GLY A 195 -3.63 22.77 3.46
C GLY A 195 -3.60 23.43 2.08
N ILE A 196 -4.42 22.92 1.14
CA ILE A 196 -4.53 23.37 -0.26
C ILE A 196 -5.95 23.12 -0.77
N ASP A 197 -6.32 23.79 -1.86
CA ASP A 197 -7.51 23.43 -2.64
C ASP A 197 -7.26 22.12 -3.40
N GLY A 198 -8.32 21.37 -3.67
CA GLY A 198 -8.24 20.14 -4.46
C GLY A 198 -9.25 19.08 -4.09
N VAL A 199 -9.06 17.88 -4.62
CA VAL A 199 -9.89 16.70 -4.32
C VAL A 199 -9.33 15.94 -3.14
N MET A 200 -10.18 15.55 -2.18
CA MET A 200 -9.84 14.60 -1.12
C MET A 200 -9.62 13.22 -1.75
N ARG A 201 -8.40 12.95 -2.22
CA ARG A 201 -8.03 11.72 -2.93
C ARG A 201 -7.87 10.53 -2.00
N GLY A 202 -7.54 10.77 -0.78
CA GLY A 202 -7.36 9.72 0.22
C GLY A 202 -7.72 10.20 1.61
N LEU A 203 -8.42 9.37 2.35
CA LEU A 203 -8.92 9.65 3.68
C LEU A 203 -8.97 8.34 4.47
N ILE A 204 -8.36 8.32 5.64
CA ILE A 204 -8.39 7.14 6.52
C ILE A 204 -9.84 6.82 6.93
N ARG A 205 -10.12 5.56 7.23
CA ARG A 205 -11.46 5.11 7.64
C ARG A 205 -11.91 5.86 8.88
N ASP A 206 -13.17 6.29 8.87
CA ASP A 206 -13.84 6.91 10.01
C ASP A 206 -13.80 5.97 11.23
N GLY A 207 -13.71 6.53 12.43
CA GLY A 207 -13.58 5.75 13.65
C GLY A 207 -12.21 5.10 13.88
N SER A 208 -11.26 5.23 12.95
CA SER A 208 -9.91 4.67 13.12
C SER A 208 -9.15 5.34 14.28
N ARG A 209 -8.51 4.52 15.12
CA ARG A 209 -7.59 5.02 16.15
C ARG A 209 -6.21 5.24 15.55
N VAL A 210 -5.69 6.45 15.70
CA VAL A 210 -4.43 6.88 15.06
C VAL A 210 -3.46 7.51 16.06
N PRO A 211 -2.15 7.29 15.91
CA PRO A 211 -1.14 8.04 16.65
C PRO A 211 -0.91 9.42 16.04
N ARG A 212 -0.46 10.36 16.87
CA ARG A 212 -0.02 11.69 16.42
C ARG A 212 1.03 11.58 15.31
N GLY A 213 0.90 12.42 14.28
CA GLY A 213 1.82 12.50 13.15
C GLY A 213 1.55 11.47 12.03
N LEU A 214 0.68 10.46 12.27
CA LEU A 214 0.30 9.54 11.20
C LEU A 214 -0.32 10.29 10.02
N LYS A 215 0.02 9.91 8.80
CA LYS A 215 -0.67 10.40 7.60
C LYS A 215 -2.09 9.84 7.58
N ILE A 216 -3.08 10.72 7.60
CA ILE A 216 -4.52 10.38 7.66
C ILE A 216 -5.32 10.85 6.46
N GLY A 217 -4.73 11.69 5.59
CA GLY A 217 -5.39 12.17 4.38
C GLY A 217 -4.39 12.60 3.30
N ASP A 218 -4.90 12.73 2.08
CA ASP A 218 -4.15 13.11 0.88
C ASP A 218 -5.06 13.92 -0.05
N ILE A 219 -4.72 15.19 -0.29
CA ILE A 219 -5.44 16.09 -1.20
C ILE A 219 -4.70 16.08 -2.54
N ASP A 220 -5.42 15.99 -3.64
CA ASP A 220 -4.86 16.07 -4.99
C ASP A 220 -5.18 17.44 -5.59
N PRO A 221 -4.18 18.31 -5.81
CA PRO A 221 -4.37 19.66 -6.35
C PRO A 221 -4.80 19.67 -7.82
N ARG A 222 -4.67 18.53 -8.53
CA ARG A 222 -5.07 18.44 -9.95
C ARG A 222 -6.58 18.42 -10.15
N GLY A 223 -7.39 18.21 -9.10
CA GLY A 223 -8.83 18.32 -9.14
C GLY A 223 -9.58 17.16 -9.81
N ASP A 224 -8.88 16.13 -10.29
CA ASP A 224 -9.50 14.99 -10.99
C ASP A 224 -9.98 13.94 -9.98
N VAL A 225 -11.32 13.79 -9.89
CA VAL A 225 -11.97 12.81 -9.01
C VAL A 225 -11.65 11.37 -9.44
N GLY A 226 -11.42 11.09 -10.72
CA GLY A 226 -11.06 9.76 -11.24
C GLY A 226 -9.77 9.22 -10.62
N TYR A 227 -8.88 10.09 -10.15
CA TYR A 227 -7.67 9.68 -9.44
C TYR A 227 -7.94 9.08 -8.06
N CYS A 228 -9.16 9.21 -7.52
CA CYS A 228 -9.54 8.56 -6.27
C CYS A 228 -9.66 7.04 -6.42
N ASP A 229 -10.12 6.59 -7.58
CA ASP A 229 -10.51 5.21 -7.85
C ASP A 229 -9.49 4.43 -8.68
N THR A 230 -8.39 5.09 -9.08
CA THR A 230 -7.34 4.48 -9.91
C THR A 230 -6.00 4.35 -9.20
N ILE A 231 -5.27 3.28 -9.53
CA ILE A 231 -3.92 3.00 -9.06
C ILE A 231 -2.96 4.08 -9.59
N SER A 232 -2.13 4.65 -8.71
CA SER A 232 -1.22 5.71 -9.10
C SER A 232 -0.07 5.22 -9.98
N GLU A 233 0.53 6.14 -10.76
CA GLU A 233 1.71 5.91 -11.58
C GLU A 233 2.87 5.26 -10.78
N LYS A 234 3.08 5.73 -9.56
CA LYS A 234 4.10 5.15 -8.66
C LYS A 234 3.82 3.68 -8.34
N ALA A 235 2.56 3.34 -8.04
CA ALA A 235 2.19 1.98 -7.68
C ALA A 235 2.26 1.04 -8.89
N ARG A 236 1.94 1.55 -10.10
CA ARG A 236 2.09 0.81 -11.36
C ARG A 236 3.56 0.57 -11.70
N ALA A 237 4.42 1.60 -11.59
CA ALA A 237 5.86 1.46 -11.85
C ALA A 237 6.50 0.40 -10.94
N ILE A 238 6.16 0.44 -9.64
CA ILE A 238 6.67 -0.55 -8.68
C ILE A 238 6.08 -1.94 -8.96
N GLY A 239 4.79 -2.04 -9.31
CA GLY A 239 4.17 -3.30 -9.72
C GLY A 239 4.85 -3.92 -10.94
N GLY A 240 5.15 -3.11 -11.96
CA GLY A 240 5.91 -3.54 -13.13
C GLY A 240 7.32 -4.02 -12.79
N ALA A 241 8.02 -3.32 -11.88
CA ALA A 241 9.34 -3.73 -11.44
C ALA A 241 9.33 -5.06 -10.67
N VAL A 242 8.32 -5.29 -9.81
CA VAL A 242 8.14 -6.57 -9.12
C VAL A 242 7.86 -7.68 -10.13
N LEU A 243 6.96 -7.45 -11.10
CA LEU A 243 6.66 -8.42 -12.16
C LEU A 243 7.92 -8.76 -12.96
N LEU A 244 8.69 -7.77 -13.40
CA LEU A 244 9.96 -7.97 -14.10
C LEU A 244 10.91 -8.83 -13.27
N THR A 245 11.04 -8.54 -11.97
CA THR A 245 11.93 -9.28 -11.07
C THR A 245 11.54 -10.75 -10.97
N ILE A 246 10.22 -11.03 -10.85
CA ILE A 246 9.70 -12.41 -10.80
C ILE A 246 9.98 -13.12 -12.12
N MET A 247 9.64 -12.51 -13.25
CA MET A 247 9.85 -13.11 -14.57
C MET A 247 11.35 -13.41 -14.84
N SER A 248 12.24 -12.49 -14.49
CA SER A 248 13.68 -12.69 -14.64
C SER A 248 14.22 -13.86 -13.79
N SER A 249 13.61 -14.14 -12.63
CA SER A 249 14.03 -15.25 -11.77
C SER A 249 13.49 -16.62 -12.21
N VAL A 250 12.44 -16.66 -13.02
CA VAL A 250 11.87 -17.90 -13.59
C VAL A 250 12.57 -18.30 -14.90
N CYS A 251 13.15 -17.32 -15.62
CA CYS A 251 13.83 -17.55 -16.89
C CYS A 251 15.32 -17.92 -16.73
N GLN A 252 15.83 -17.97 -15.51
CA GLN A 252 17.17 -18.46 -15.17
C GLN A 252 17.09 -19.89 -14.62
#